data_4f0f9e505aa290e9faa611014e10b0c5
#
_entry.id   4f0f9e505aa290e9faa611014e10b0c5
#
_cell.length_a   1.000
_cell.length_b   1.000
_cell.length_c   1.000
_cell.angle_alpha   90.00
_cell.angle_beta   90.00
_cell.angle_gamma   90.00
#
_symmetry.space_group_name_H-M   'P 1'
#
loop_
_entity.id
_entity.type
_entity.pdbx_description
1 polymer ?
#
loop_
_entity_poly.entity_id
_entity_poly.type
_entity_poly.pdbx_seq_one_letter_code
_entity_poly.pdbx_strand_id
1 'polypeptide(L)'
;MNEQVQTELKKILHDRISTSESTRTTYARGEDTYDPILSKAVVFPETNEEVSKILKICNENKIPVVPFGTGTSLEGNVLGNDQGITISLEKMNKILSVNVEDFDCKVQACVTREQLNEYLREDGVFFPIDPGANAAIGGMAATSASGTMAVKYGTMKTVISGLTVVLP
;
A
#
# COMPACT_ATOMS: atom_id res chain seq x y z
N MET A 1 -11.59 -8.51 -16.93
CA MET A 1 -12.13 -9.21 -15.72
C MET A 1 -13.52 -9.69 -16.08
N ASN A 2 -13.81 -10.97 -15.92
CA ASN A 2 -15.13 -11.53 -16.21
C ASN A 2 -16.13 -11.29 -15.05
N GLU A 3 -17.43 -11.47 -15.30
CA GLU A 3 -18.50 -11.25 -14.32
C GLU A 3 -18.40 -12.15 -13.08
N GLN A 4 -17.90 -13.38 -13.26
CA GLN A 4 -17.72 -14.33 -12.16
C GLN A 4 -16.72 -13.80 -11.14
N VAL A 5 -15.52 -13.38 -11.58
CA VAL A 5 -14.48 -12.81 -10.71
C VAL A 5 -14.97 -11.55 -10.01
N GLN A 6 -15.69 -10.69 -10.73
CA GLN A 6 -16.25 -9.49 -10.13
C GLN A 6 -17.25 -9.83 -9.01
N THR A 7 -18.07 -10.86 -9.22
CA THR A 7 -19.03 -11.35 -8.22
C THR A 7 -18.31 -11.94 -6.99
N GLU A 8 -17.23 -12.70 -7.19
CA GLU A 8 -16.43 -13.27 -6.11
C GLU A 8 -15.74 -12.18 -5.29
N LEU A 9 -15.15 -11.18 -5.94
CA LEU A 9 -14.56 -10.03 -5.25
C LEU A 9 -15.61 -9.22 -4.47
N LYS A 10 -16.80 -9.02 -5.02
CA LYS A 10 -17.91 -8.34 -4.32
C LYS A 10 -18.40 -9.10 -3.08
N LYS A 11 -18.36 -10.44 -3.06
CA LYS A 11 -18.70 -11.23 -1.87
C LYS A 11 -17.72 -10.98 -0.70
N ILE A 12 -16.45 -10.68 -0.99
CA ILE A 12 -15.42 -10.42 0.01
C ILE A 12 -15.45 -8.96 0.45
N LEU A 13 -15.60 -8.05 -0.52
CA LEU A 13 -15.35 -6.62 -0.33
C LEU A 13 -16.64 -5.79 -0.23
N HIS A 14 -17.80 -6.38 -0.58
CA HIS A 14 -19.10 -5.70 -0.63
C HIS A 14 -19.06 -4.47 -1.56
N ASP A 15 -19.14 -3.27 -0.99
CA ASP A 15 -19.08 -1.97 -1.68
C ASP A 15 -17.65 -1.44 -1.89
N ARG A 16 -16.64 -2.13 -1.33
CA ARG A 16 -15.22 -1.75 -1.41
C ARG A 16 -14.54 -2.23 -2.70
N ILE A 17 -15.26 -2.20 -3.81
CA ILE A 17 -14.76 -2.43 -5.17
C ILE A 17 -15.40 -1.40 -6.10
N SER A 18 -14.59 -0.74 -6.91
CA SER A 18 -15.04 0.26 -7.89
C SER A 18 -14.57 -0.08 -9.30
N THR A 19 -15.49 0.00 -10.24
CA THR A 19 -15.23 -0.05 -11.68
C THR A 19 -15.48 1.30 -12.36
N SER A 20 -15.83 2.35 -11.58
CA SER A 20 -16.07 3.68 -12.13
C SER A 20 -14.80 4.26 -12.76
N GLU A 21 -14.95 4.96 -13.85
CA GLU A 21 -13.82 5.56 -14.56
C GLU A 21 -13.10 6.59 -13.68
N SER A 22 -13.84 7.40 -12.93
CA SER A 22 -13.24 8.41 -12.04
C SER A 22 -12.33 7.77 -10.98
N THR A 23 -12.79 6.72 -10.28
CA THR A 23 -11.96 6.00 -9.32
C THR A 23 -10.74 5.38 -10.01
N ARG A 24 -10.94 4.70 -11.13
CA ARG A 24 -9.85 4.05 -11.88
C ARG A 24 -8.80 5.05 -12.32
N THR A 25 -9.19 6.25 -12.73
CA THR A 25 -8.27 7.33 -13.11
C THR A 25 -7.44 7.81 -11.92
N THR A 26 -8.04 7.93 -10.72
CA THR A 26 -7.32 8.32 -9.51
C THR A 26 -6.19 7.35 -9.15
N TYR A 27 -6.38 6.06 -9.39
CA TYR A 27 -5.39 5.00 -9.08
C TYR A 27 -4.66 4.47 -10.31
N ALA A 28 -4.60 5.24 -11.40
CA ALA A 28 -4.01 4.80 -12.67
C ALA A 28 -2.50 4.98 -12.73
N ARG A 29 -1.93 5.88 -11.93
CA ARG A 29 -0.50 6.17 -11.83
C ARG A 29 -0.15 6.80 -10.48
N GLY A 30 1.17 6.95 -10.21
CA GLY A 30 1.70 7.71 -9.09
C GLY A 30 2.06 9.16 -9.46
N GLU A 31 3.08 9.69 -8.78
CA GLU A 31 3.70 11.01 -9.07
C GLU A 31 4.76 10.93 -10.18
N ASP A 32 4.75 9.84 -10.93
CA ASP A 32 5.61 9.63 -12.09
C ASP A 32 5.14 10.44 -13.32
N THR A 33 5.95 10.40 -14.40
CA THR A 33 5.67 11.11 -15.65
C THR A 33 5.07 10.22 -16.74
N TYR A 34 4.76 8.96 -16.42
CA TYR A 34 4.18 8.02 -17.37
C TYR A 34 2.70 8.30 -17.66
N ASP A 35 2.23 7.90 -18.82
CA ASP A 35 0.81 7.95 -19.13
C ASP A 35 0.02 7.01 -18.21
N PRO A 36 -1.14 7.46 -17.68
CA PRO A 36 -1.94 6.65 -16.76
C PRO A 36 -2.51 5.41 -17.47
N ILE A 37 -2.43 4.26 -16.83
CA ILE A 37 -3.03 3.01 -17.29
C ILE A 37 -4.17 2.61 -16.35
N LEU A 38 -5.40 2.57 -16.87
CA LEU A 38 -6.59 2.26 -16.08
C LEU A 38 -6.74 0.76 -15.89
N SER A 39 -6.60 0.29 -14.66
CA SER A 39 -6.98 -1.09 -14.28
C SER A 39 -8.48 -1.33 -14.48
N LYS A 40 -8.91 -2.60 -14.60
CA LYS A 40 -10.33 -2.98 -14.78
C LYS A 40 -11.19 -2.61 -13.56
N ALA A 41 -10.59 -2.66 -12.37
CA ALA A 41 -11.22 -2.26 -11.12
C ALA A 41 -10.17 -1.80 -10.11
N VAL A 42 -10.62 -1.06 -9.10
CA VAL A 42 -9.88 -0.76 -7.88
C VAL A 42 -10.58 -1.41 -6.70
N VAL A 43 -9.85 -2.09 -5.85
CA VAL A 43 -10.35 -2.78 -4.66
C VAL A 43 -9.69 -2.26 -3.39
N PHE A 44 -10.43 -2.21 -2.29
CA PHE A 44 -10.04 -1.55 -1.04
C PHE A 44 -10.14 -2.53 0.15
N PRO A 45 -9.19 -3.46 0.32
CA PRO A 45 -9.17 -4.34 1.49
C PRO A 45 -8.87 -3.58 2.78
N GLU A 46 -9.33 -4.14 3.90
CA GLU A 46 -9.09 -3.63 5.26
C GLU A 46 -8.24 -4.56 6.09
N THR A 47 -8.08 -5.82 5.65
CA THR A 47 -7.34 -6.86 6.39
C THR A 47 -6.40 -7.67 5.50
N ASN A 48 -5.40 -8.30 6.13
CA ASN A 48 -4.46 -9.20 5.44
C ASN A 48 -5.19 -10.40 4.82
N GLU A 49 -6.24 -10.89 5.48
CA GLU A 49 -7.06 -12.01 5.03
C GLU A 49 -7.83 -11.66 3.75
N GLU A 50 -8.34 -10.43 3.66
CA GLU A 50 -8.98 -9.94 2.43
C GLU A 50 -7.97 -9.83 1.29
N VAL A 51 -6.79 -9.27 1.54
CA VAL A 51 -5.70 -9.22 0.55
C VAL A 51 -5.35 -10.61 0.05
N SER A 52 -5.20 -11.59 0.95
CA SER A 52 -4.91 -12.98 0.61
C SER A 52 -6.00 -13.59 -0.28
N LYS A 53 -7.27 -13.39 0.06
CA LYS A 53 -8.40 -13.90 -0.75
C LYS A 53 -8.45 -13.25 -2.13
N ILE A 54 -8.20 -11.94 -2.22
CA ILE A 54 -8.14 -11.22 -3.50
C ILE A 54 -7.02 -11.78 -4.38
N LEU A 55 -5.80 -11.91 -3.83
CA LEU A 55 -4.67 -12.44 -4.58
C LEU A 55 -4.89 -13.87 -5.06
N LYS A 56 -5.52 -14.73 -4.22
CA LYS A 56 -5.88 -16.08 -4.61
C LYS A 56 -6.83 -16.10 -5.82
N ILE A 57 -7.91 -15.32 -5.78
CA ILE A 57 -8.84 -15.18 -6.90
C ILE A 57 -8.12 -14.68 -8.16
N CYS A 58 -7.28 -13.65 -8.02
CA CYS A 58 -6.53 -13.10 -9.14
C CYS A 58 -5.55 -14.10 -9.74
N ASN A 59 -4.81 -14.85 -8.90
CA ASN A 59 -3.88 -15.86 -9.37
C ASN A 59 -4.57 -17.02 -10.10
N GLU A 60 -5.68 -17.55 -9.57
CA GLU A 60 -6.48 -18.60 -10.20
C GLU A 60 -7.03 -18.16 -11.57
N ASN A 61 -7.35 -16.88 -11.73
CA ASN A 61 -7.88 -16.31 -12.96
C ASN A 61 -6.84 -15.60 -13.84
N LYS A 62 -5.54 -15.66 -13.47
CA LYS A 62 -4.43 -15.01 -14.18
C LYS A 62 -4.62 -13.50 -14.39
N ILE A 63 -5.18 -12.83 -13.39
CA ILE A 63 -5.43 -11.39 -13.40
C ILE A 63 -4.22 -10.68 -12.77
N PRO A 64 -3.54 -9.79 -13.50
CA PRO A 64 -2.48 -8.97 -12.96
C PRO A 64 -2.96 -8.08 -11.79
N VAL A 65 -2.12 -7.89 -10.80
CA VAL A 65 -2.43 -7.07 -9.62
C VAL A 65 -1.37 -6.00 -9.42
N VAL A 66 -1.81 -4.76 -9.21
CA VAL A 66 -0.95 -3.63 -8.88
C VAL A 66 -1.30 -3.15 -7.46
N PRO A 67 -0.39 -3.27 -6.49
CA PRO A 67 -0.59 -2.69 -5.16
C PRO A 67 -0.42 -1.17 -5.21
N PHE A 68 -1.27 -0.45 -4.48
CA PHE A 68 -1.26 1.01 -4.42
C PHE A 68 -1.30 1.47 -2.95
N GLY A 69 -0.32 2.26 -2.54
CA GLY A 69 -0.28 2.93 -1.24
C GLY A 69 -0.78 4.37 -1.34
N THR A 70 0.11 5.33 -1.18
CA THR A 70 -0.16 6.78 -1.33
C THR A 70 0.09 7.32 -2.75
N GLY A 71 0.59 6.49 -3.66
CA GLY A 71 0.84 6.89 -5.04
C GLY A 71 2.10 7.77 -5.24
N THR A 72 2.95 7.89 -4.25
CA THR A 72 4.15 8.77 -4.27
C THR A 72 5.35 8.21 -5.03
N SER A 73 5.22 7.06 -5.70
CA SER A 73 6.30 6.48 -6.50
C SER A 73 6.57 7.30 -7.76
N LEU A 74 7.85 7.52 -8.05
CA LEU A 74 8.32 8.23 -9.26
C LEU A 74 8.73 7.28 -10.40
N GLU A 75 8.81 5.97 -10.12
CA GLU A 75 9.39 4.95 -11.01
C GLU A 75 8.32 4.09 -11.71
N GLY A 76 7.05 4.53 -11.70
CA GLY A 76 5.96 3.80 -12.33
C GLY A 76 5.53 2.52 -11.61
N ASN A 77 5.97 2.28 -10.37
CA ASN A 77 5.66 1.06 -9.61
C ASN A 77 4.15 0.86 -9.35
N VAL A 78 3.37 1.93 -9.43
CA VAL A 78 1.92 1.92 -9.17
C VAL A 78 1.08 2.19 -10.44
N LEU A 79 1.71 2.16 -11.62
CA LEU A 79 0.99 2.22 -12.89
C LEU A 79 -0.05 1.10 -12.93
N GLY A 80 -1.27 1.43 -13.33
CA GLY A 80 -2.33 0.46 -13.50
C GLY A 80 -2.00 -0.61 -14.54
N ASN A 81 -2.89 -1.57 -14.69
CA ASN A 81 -2.78 -2.61 -15.71
C ASN A 81 -4.15 -2.81 -16.37
N ASP A 82 -4.24 -2.63 -17.68
CA ASP A 82 -5.49 -2.67 -18.45
C ASP A 82 -6.15 -4.05 -18.50
N GLN A 83 -5.45 -5.12 -18.10
CA GLN A 83 -5.99 -6.47 -17.92
C GLN A 83 -6.18 -6.83 -16.44
N GLY A 84 -5.64 -6.02 -15.52
CA GLY A 84 -5.54 -6.28 -14.10
C GLY A 84 -6.48 -5.47 -13.22
N ILE A 85 -6.23 -5.56 -11.92
CA ILE A 85 -6.87 -4.74 -10.89
C ILE A 85 -5.80 -3.99 -10.09
N THR A 86 -6.20 -2.85 -9.51
CA THR A 86 -5.40 -2.14 -8.51
C THR A 86 -5.94 -2.47 -7.12
N ILE A 87 -5.06 -2.85 -6.19
CA ILE A 87 -5.38 -3.03 -4.77
C ILE A 87 -4.91 -1.78 -4.02
N SER A 88 -5.83 -0.89 -3.67
CA SER A 88 -5.53 0.25 -2.81
C SER A 88 -5.53 -0.18 -1.35
N LEU A 89 -4.42 0.04 -0.66
CA LEU A 89 -4.26 -0.27 0.76
C LEU A 89 -4.66 0.88 1.69
N GLU A 90 -5.27 1.95 1.17
CA GLU A 90 -5.61 3.17 1.93
C GLU A 90 -6.45 2.91 3.19
N LYS A 91 -7.28 1.85 3.19
CA LYS A 91 -8.08 1.43 4.34
C LYS A 91 -7.28 0.61 5.38
N MET A 92 -6.04 0.24 5.06
CA MET A 92 -5.11 -0.44 5.96
C MET A 92 -4.13 0.60 6.56
N ASN A 93 -4.65 1.54 7.33
CA ASN A 93 -3.94 2.72 7.83
C ASN A 93 -3.94 2.85 9.36
N LYS A 94 -4.06 1.73 10.08
CA LYS A 94 -4.10 1.72 11.55
C LYS A 94 -2.70 1.51 12.14
N ILE A 95 -2.37 2.29 13.16
CA ILE A 95 -1.26 2.01 14.08
C ILE A 95 -1.79 0.98 15.08
N LEU A 96 -1.18 -0.22 15.11
CA LEU A 96 -1.70 -1.37 15.85
C LEU A 96 -1.13 -1.44 17.27
N SER A 97 0.16 -1.14 17.43
CA SER A 97 0.83 -1.04 18.72
C SER A 97 2.07 -0.17 18.62
N VAL A 98 2.43 0.45 19.73
CA VAL A 98 3.69 1.19 19.91
C VAL A 98 4.31 0.75 21.24
N ASN A 99 5.58 0.36 21.22
CA ASN A 99 6.37 -0.03 22.38
C ASN A 99 7.54 0.95 22.48
N VAL A 100 7.37 2.03 23.23
CA VAL A 100 8.36 3.12 23.32
C VAL A 100 9.66 2.63 23.96
N GLU A 101 9.59 1.75 24.95
CA GLU A 101 10.76 1.20 25.64
C GLU A 101 11.62 0.32 24.72
N ASP A 102 11.00 -0.39 23.77
CA ASP A 102 11.68 -1.27 22.80
C ASP A 102 11.99 -0.55 21.47
N PHE A 103 11.58 0.70 21.34
CA PHE A 103 11.70 1.48 20.11
C PHE A 103 11.09 0.78 18.88
N ASP A 104 9.98 0.07 19.05
CA ASP A 104 9.26 -0.58 17.97
C ASP A 104 7.79 -0.17 17.89
N CYS A 105 7.21 -0.37 16.72
CA CYS A 105 5.78 -0.24 16.50
C CYS A 105 5.29 -1.22 15.43
N LYS A 106 4.02 -1.59 15.53
CA LYS A 106 3.32 -2.38 14.52
C LYS A 106 2.26 -1.53 13.84
N VAL A 107 2.35 -1.42 12.52
CA VAL A 107 1.45 -0.59 11.71
C VAL A 107 0.92 -1.37 10.52
N GLN A 108 -0.24 -0.97 10.00
CA GLN A 108 -0.72 -1.45 8.71
C GLN A 108 0.01 -0.75 7.57
N ALA A 109 -0.01 -1.37 6.38
CA ALA A 109 0.82 -1.00 5.24
C ALA A 109 0.64 0.44 4.74
N CYS A 110 -0.56 1.02 4.87
CA CYS A 110 -0.84 2.38 4.39
C CYS A 110 -0.79 3.46 5.49
N VAL A 111 -0.30 3.13 6.68
CA VAL A 111 0.10 4.18 7.63
C VAL A 111 1.20 5.01 6.99
N THR A 112 1.04 6.33 6.96
CA THR A 112 2.05 7.23 6.40
C THR A 112 3.10 7.60 7.43
N ARG A 113 4.28 8.04 6.95
CA ARG A 113 5.34 8.56 7.80
C ARG A 113 4.85 9.70 8.72
N GLU A 114 4.13 10.65 8.14
CA GLU A 114 3.62 11.80 8.91
C GLU A 114 2.59 11.38 9.95
N GLN A 115 1.65 10.50 9.60
CA GLN A 115 0.68 9.96 10.53
C GLN A 115 1.36 9.26 11.70
N LEU A 116 2.39 8.45 11.45
CA LEU A 116 3.12 7.76 12.49
C LEU A 116 3.90 8.75 13.38
N ASN A 117 4.59 9.72 12.80
CA ASN A 117 5.36 10.69 13.56
C ASN A 117 4.49 11.66 14.36
N GLU A 118 3.32 12.02 13.86
CA GLU A 118 2.35 12.78 14.64
C GLU A 118 1.84 12.00 15.85
N TYR A 119 1.57 10.69 15.67
CA TYR A 119 1.17 9.81 16.76
C TYR A 119 2.26 9.66 17.84
N LEU A 120 3.54 9.57 17.42
CA LEU A 120 4.69 9.35 18.30
C LEU A 120 5.20 10.63 18.98
N ARG A 121 4.70 11.80 18.59
CA ARG A 121 5.27 13.08 18.99
C ARG A 121 5.35 13.29 20.50
N GLU A 122 4.30 12.91 21.24
CA GLU A 122 4.24 13.09 22.70
C GLU A 122 5.15 12.10 23.44
N ASP A 123 5.53 10.99 22.80
CA ASP A 123 6.41 9.97 23.39
C ASP A 123 7.90 10.30 23.23
N GLY A 124 8.24 11.38 22.49
CA GLY A 124 9.61 11.82 22.26
C GLY A 124 10.43 10.90 21.34
N VAL A 125 9.76 10.02 20.60
CA VAL A 125 10.35 9.12 19.60
C VAL A 125 9.80 9.42 18.21
N PHE A 126 10.47 8.95 17.16
CA PHE A 126 10.04 9.21 15.79
C PHE A 126 10.50 8.12 14.83
N PHE A 127 9.78 7.96 13.72
CA PHE A 127 10.17 7.12 12.60
C PHE A 127 11.12 7.89 11.65
N PRO A 128 12.37 7.43 11.44
CA PRO A 128 13.43 8.26 10.89
C PRO A 128 13.53 8.27 9.36
N ILE A 129 12.80 7.43 8.63
CA ILE A 129 12.94 7.37 7.17
C ILE A 129 12.04 8.42 6.52
N ASP A 130 12.66 9.39 5.82
CA ASP A 130 12.01 10.56 5.24
C ASP A 130 12.31 10.73 3.74
N PRO A 131 11.62 10.03 2.86
CA PRO A 131 11.88 10.07 1.41
C PRO A 131 11.48 11.41 0.73
N GLY A 132 11.06 12.40 1.50
CA GLY A 132 10.57 13.69 1.00
C GLY A 132 9.05 13.71 0.77
N ALA A 133 8.48 12.66 0.26
CA ALA A 133 7.03 12.51 0.14
C ALA A 133 6.42 11.93 1.42
N ASN A 134 5.14 12.19 1.68
CA ASN A 134 4.40 11.53 2.76
C ASN A 134 3.98 10.11 2.34
N ALA A 135 4.97 9.23 2.24
CA ALA A 135 4.81 7.88 1.72
C ALA A 135 4.21 6.91 2.76
N ALA A 136 3.52 5.89 2.27
CA ALA A 136 3.03 4.79 3.08
C ALA A 136 4.19 3.86 3.51
N ILE A 137 4.19 3.42 4.77
CA ILE A 137 5.25 2.55 5.35
C ILE A 137 5.42 1.26 4.53
N GLY A 138 4.33 0.62 4.09
CA GLY A 138 4.39 -0.58 3.25
C GLY A 138 5.00 -0.30 1.87
N GLY A 139 4.67 0.84 1.26
CA GLY A 139 5.29 1.29 0.00
C GLY A 139 6.78 1.57 0.17
N MET A 140 7.17 2.24 1.25
CA MET A 140 8.57 2.49 1.60
C MET A 140 9.34 1.17 1.81
N ALA A 141 8.71 0.19 2.45
CA ALA A 141 9.29 -1.15 2.62
C ALA A 141 9.52 -1.84 1.27
N ALA A 142 8.52 -1.82 0.39
CA ALA A 142 8.57 -2.47 -0.92
C ALA A 142 9.66 -1.88 -1.85
N THR A 143 9.93 -0.58 -1.74
CA THR A 143 10.93 0.12 -2.56
C THR A 143 12.29 0.27 -1.88
N SER A 144 12.44 -0.24 -0.66
CA SER A 144 13.64 -0.02 0.18
C SER A 144 13.98 1.47 0.32
N ALA A 145 12.98 2.29 0.59
CA ALA A 145 13.10 3.73 0.65
C ALA A 145 14.19 4.19 1.63
N SER A 146 14.78 5.32 1.31
CA SER A 146 15.71 6.06 2.17
C SER A 146 15.27 7.53 2.26
N GLY A 147 16.04 8.36 2.92
CA GLY A 147 15.78 9.80 3.03
C GLY A 147 16.99 10.57 3.47
N THR A 148 16.82 11.84 3.79
CA THR A 148 17.92 12.75 4.14
C THR A 148 18.65 12.32 5.43
N MET A 149 17.94 11.62 6.34
CA MET A 149 18.53 11.12 7.59
C MET A 149 19.18 9.74 7.47
N ALA A 150 19.26 9.15 6.27
CA ALA A 150 19.77 7.80 6.05
C ALA A 150 21.23 7.62 6.50
N VAL A 151 22.06 8.66 6.44
CA VAL A 151 23.46 8.62 6.93
C VAL A 151 23.53 8.26 8.41
N LYS A 152 22.57 8.73 9.22
CA LYS A 152 22.54 8.47 10.66
C LYS A 152 21.71 7.24 11.03
N TYR A 153 20.54 7.09 10.41
CA TYR A 153 19.53 6.10 10.83
C TYR A 153 19.40 4.92 9.87
N GLY A 154 20.07 4.95 8.72
CA GLY A 154 19.95 3.91 7.71
C GLY A 154 18.73 4.09 6.79
N THR A 155 18.32 3.00 6.16
CA THR A 155 17.20 2.92 5.21
C THR A 155 16.09 2.06 5.77
N MET A 156 14.98 1.90 5.04
CA MET A 156 13.89 0.99 5.41
C MET A 156 14.40 -0.43 5.74
N LYS A 157 15.39 -0.92 5.00
CA LYS A 157 16.01 -2.24 5.27
C LYS A 157 16.60 -2.34 6.68
N THR A 158 17.08 -1.22 7.24
CA THR A 158 17.70 -1.19 8.57
C THR A 158 16.68 -1.12 9.70
N VAL A 159 15.55 -0.42 9.47
CA VAL A 159 14.56 -0.13 10.52
C VAL A 159 13.41 -1.11 10.56
N ILE A 160 13.19 -1.91 9.52
CA ILE A 160 12.15 -2.93 9.52
C ILE A 160 12.62 -4.16 10.29
N SER A 161 11.92 -4.50 11.38
CA SER A 161 12.17 -5.70 12.19
C SER A 161 11.40 -6.92 11.68
N GLY A 162 10.27 -6.73 11.02
CA GLY A 162 9.46 -7.81 10.48
C GLY A 162 8.34 -7.34 9.57
N LEU A 163 7.91 -8.22 8.67
CA LEU A 163 6.82 -7.97 7.71
C LEU A 163 5.84 -9.14 7.71
N THR A 164 4.56 -8.82 7.65
CA THR A 164 3.54 -9.77 7.22
C THR A 164 3.31 -9.55 5.72
N VAL A 165 3.65 -10.55 4.90
CA VAL A 165 3.59 -10.46 3.44
C VAL A 165 2.55 -11.44 2.92
N VAL A 166 1.77 -11.02 1.93
CA VAL A 166 0.89 -11.90 1.15
C VAL A 166 1.54 -12.11 -0.22
N LEU A 167 1.85 -13.35 -0.53
CA LEU A 167 2.45 -13.76 -1.81
C LEU A 167 1.35 -14.19 -2.79
N PRO A 168 1.58 -14.03 -4.11
CA PRO A 168 0.63 -14.45 -5.15
C PRO A 168 0.52 -15.97 -5.26
#